data_9419010679eb1cbed194dd76aa644536
#
_entry.id   9419010679eb1cbed194dd76aa644536
#
_cell.length_a   1.000
_cell.length_b   1.000
_cell.length_c   1.000
_cell.angle_alpha   90.00
_cell.angle_beta   90.00
_cell.angle_gamma   90.00
#
_symmetry.space_group_name_H-M   'P 1'
#
loop_
_entity.id
_entity.type
_entity.pdbx_description
1 polymer ?
#
loop_
_entity_poly.entity_id
_entity_poly.type
_entity_poly.pdbx_seq_one_letter_code
_entity_poly.pdbx_strand_id
1 'polypeptide(L)'
;GRGSGNSRNGTSPKTVSTEIGDVELRVPRDRNGTFEPVTIPKHARRLEGLTANVVSLYAKGLTTGDIQAHLFEIYGTEISRETISKITDAIVEDMLAWQHRPLDRCYPVLLIDAIVIKVRDAQVANRPVYVAIGVNLDGERDVLGLWLGPTGGEGAKQWMSMLTELKNRGVADALIVCCDGLKGLPDAIRVTWPQATVQTCVVHMVRNSLRYASKKHWTQITR
;
A
#
# COMPACT_ATOMS: atom_id res chain seq x y z
N GLY A 1 -38.96 5.42 -12.73
CA GLY A 1 -40.10 5.50 -12.56
C GLY A 1 -41.35 4.76 -13.02
N ARG A 2 -42.00 4.00 -12.16
CA ARG A 2 -43.37 3.51 -12.47
C ARG A 2 -44.31 4.71 -12.51
N GLY A 3 -44.97 4.94 -13.70
CA GLY A 3 -45.96 5.99 -13.90
C GLY A 3 -45.48 7.26 -14.62
N SER A 4 -44.19 7.42 -14.92
CA SER A 4 -43.67 8.62 -15.62
C SER A 4 -43.76 8.60 -17.14
N GLY A 5 -44.26 7.49 -17.74
CA GLY A 5 -44.26 7.31 -19.20
C GLY A 5 -42.86 7.17 -19.83
N ASN A 6 -41.81 7.25 -19.04
CA ASN A 6 -40.43 7.12 -19.44
C ASN A 6 -39.80 5.82 -18.89
N SER A 7 -38.93 5.20 -19.67
CA SER A 7 -38.27 3.93 -19.30
C SER A 7 -36.81 3.94 -19.69
N ARG A 8 -35.99 3.17 -18.98
CA ARG A 8 -34.58 2.95 -19.31
C ARG A 8 -34.47 2.36 -20.72
N ASN A 9 -33.59 2.93 -21.52
CA ASN A 9 -33.33 2.55 -22.90
C ASN A 9 -31.86 2.22 -23.14
N GLY A 10 -31.35 1.23 -22.42
CA GLY A 10 -29.97 0.77 -22.56
C GLY A 10 -28.93 1.77 -22.05
N THR A 11 -27.72 1.65 -22.57
CA THR A 11 -26.56 2.51 -22.29
C THR A 11 -25.96 3.04 -23.59
N SER A 12 -25.29 4.18 -23.54
CA SER A 12 -24.46 4.70 -24.66
C SER A 12 -23.00 4.76 -24.23
N PRO A 13 -22.06 4.40 -25.12
CA PRO A 13 -20.65 4.58 -24.82
C PRO A 13 -20.32 6.08 -24.77
N LYS A 14 -19.45 6.46 -23.84
CA LYS A 14 -18.94 7.81 -23.68
C LYS A 14 -17.50 7.74 -23.26
N THR A 15 -16.62 8.37 -24.03
CA THR A 15 -15.21 8.52 -23.65
C THR A 15 -15.03 9.77 -22.80
N VAL A 16 -14.39 9.65 -21.65
CA VAL A 16 -14.01 10.75 -20.77
C VAL A 16 -12.53 10.69 -20.49
N SER A 17 -11.88 11.83 -20.46
CA SER A 17 -10.47 11.92 -20.07
C SER A 17 -10.35 11.91 -18.55
N THR A 18 -9.38 11.15 -18.05
CA THR A 18 -9.01 11.05 -16.63
C THR A 18 -7.53 11.37 -16.48
N GLU A 19 -7.04 11.37 -15.24
CA GLU A 19 -5.62 11.63 -14.94
C GLU A 19 -4.68 10.59 -15.58
N ILE A 20 -5.21 9.41 -15.93
CA ILE A 20 -4.45 8.29 -16.53
C ILE A 20 -4.76 8.08 -18.02
N GLY A 21 -5.48 8.99 -18.64
CA GLY A 21 -5.88 8.92 -20.06
C GLY A 21 -7.38 8.74 -20.28
N ASP A 22 -7.75 8.36 -21.48
CA ASP A 22 -9.14 8.24 -21.89
C ASP A 22 -9.76 6.92 -21.44
N VAL A 23 -10.95 7.03 -20.84
CA VAL A 23 -11.72 5.92 -20.31
C VAL A 23 -13.08 5.85 -21.00
N GLU A 24 -13.44 4.67 -21.50
CA GLU A 24 -14.76 4.42 -22.04
C GLU A 24 -15.73 4.01 -20.94
N LEU A 25 -16.84 4.73 -20.84
CA LEU A 25 -17.90 4.53 -19.87
C LEU A 25 -19.20 4.20 -20.58
N ARG A 26 -20.06 3.38 -19.95
CA ARG A 26 -21.41 3.07 -20.42
C ARG A 26 -22.43 3.85 -19.62
N VAL A 27 -22.86 4.99 -20.16
CA VAL A 27 -23.78 5.90 -19.50
C VAL A 27 -25.22 5.46 -19.77
N PRO A 28 -26.05 5.25 -18.71
CA PRO A 28 -27.46 4.93 -18.88
C PRO A 28 -28.21 6.01 -19.65
N ARG A 29 -29.18 5.61 -20.43
CA ARG A 29 -30.11 6.54 -21.13
C ARG A 29 -31.54 6.08 -20.97
N ASP A 30 -32.46 7.02 -21.08
CA ASP A 30 -33.88 6.78 -21.07
C ASP A 30 -34.48 6.94 -22.49
N ARG A 31 -35.73 6.50 -22.65
CA ARG A 31 -36.41 6.53 -23.93
C ARG A 31 -36.64 7.96 -24.42
N ASN A 32 -36.93 8.89 -23.55
CA ASN A 32 -37.26 10.28 -23.87
C ASN A 32 -36.01 11.20 -23.89
N GLY A 33 -34.82 10.70 -23.60
CA GLY A 33 -33.59 11.49 -23.60
C GLY A 33 -33.50 12.54 -22.49
N THR A 34 -34.38 12.46 -21.49
CA THR A 34 -34.49 13.45 -20.39
C THR A 34 -33.62 13.12 -19.20
N PHE A 35 -33.11 11.89 -19.14
CA PHE A 35 -32.21 11.49 -18.04
C PHE A 35 -30.90 12.24 -18.12
N GLU A 36 -30.57 12.94 -17.05
CA GLU A 36 -29.25 13.55 -16.85
C GLU A 36 -28.47 12.79 -15.78
N PRO A 37 -27.33 12.19 -16.16
CA PRO A 37 -26.44 11.55 -15.19
C PRO A 37 -25.84 12.62 -14.27
N VAL A 38 -26.07 12.52 -12.97
CA VAL A 38 -25.60 13.50 -11.99
C VAL A 38 -24.07 13.53 -11.92
N THR A 39 -23.44 12.38 -12.03
CA THR A 39 -22.00 12.23 -11.80
C THR A 39 -21.16 12.51 -13.04
N ILE A 40 -21.71 12.26 -14.23
CA ILE A 40 -21.06 12.55 -15.51
C ILE A 40 -22.07 13.26 -16.39
N PRO A 41 -22.19 14.59 -16.28
CA PRO A 41 -23.11 15.37 -17.11
C PRO A 41 -22.94 15.07 -18.59
N LYS A 42 -24.01 15.21 -19.37
CA LYS A 42 -24.05 14.83 -20.82
C LYS A 42 -22.86 15.37 -21.62
N HIS A 43 -22.32 16.52 -21.26
CA HIS A 43 -21.23 17.20 -21.97
C HIS A 43 -19.89 17.15 -21.27
N ALA A 44 -19.79 16.53 -20.08
CA ALA A 44 -18.51 16.37 -19.39
C ALA A 44 -17.58 15.47 -20.19
N ARG A 45 -16.39 15.96 -20.48
CA ARG A 45 -15.32 15.21 -21.17
C ARG A 45 -14.21 14.80 -20.24
N ARG A 46 -14.25 15.22 -18.97
CA ARG A 46 -13.26 14.93 -17.96
C ARG A 46 -13.93 14.43 -16.69
N LEU A 47 -13.37 13.41 -16.08
CA LEU A 47 -13.80 12.86 -14.79
C LEU A 47 -12.61 12.93 -13.83
N GLU A 48 -12.65 13.94 -12.96
CA GLU A 48 -11.65 14.12 -11.92
C GLU A 48 -11.94 13.23 -10.72
N GLY A 49 -10.88 12.75 -10.07
CA GLY A 49 -10.97 11.95 -8.84
C GLY A 49 -11.33 10.47 -9.04
N LEU A 50 -11.59 10.00 -10.27
CA LEU A 50 -11.86 8.58 -10.52
C LEU A 50 -10.65 7.72 -10.11
N THR A 51 -9.47 8.11 -10.55
CA THR A 51 -8.22 7.42 -10.23
C THR A 51 -8.02 7.35 -8.73
N ALA A 52 -8.15 8.47 -8.02
CA ALA A 52 -8.01 8.53 -6.57
C ALA A 52 -9.01 7.63 -5.83
N ASN A 53 -10.27 7.56 -6.31
CA ASN A 53 -11.28 6.68 -5.73
C ASN A 53 -10.96 5.20 -5.96
N VAL A 54 -10.58 4.81 -7.18
CA VAL A 54 -10.16 3.44 -7.50
C VAL A 54 -8.96 3.04 -6.63
N VAL A 55 -7.95 3.90 -6.55
CA VAL A 55 -6.75 3.69 -5.70
C VAL A 55 -7.14 3.48 -4.25
N SER A 56 -8.00 4.36 -3.70
CA SER A 56 -8.45 4.27 -2.31
C SER A 56 -9.18 2.97 -2.01
N LEU A 57 -10.05 2.52 -2.93
CA LEU A 57 -10.80 1.26 -2.79
C LEU A 57 -9.88 0.04 -2.92
N TYR A 58 -8.94 0.09 -3.86
CA TYR A 58 -7.94 -0.97 -4.05
C TYR A 58 -7.02 -1.10 -2.84
N ALA A 59 -6.55 0.02 -2.29
CA ALA A 59 -5.74 0.05 -1.07
C ALA A 59 -6.48 -0.50 0.17
N LYS A 60 -7.82 -0.46 0.18
CA LYS A 60 -8.67 -1.09 1.19
C LYS A 60 -8.85 -2.60 0.97
N GLY A 61 -8.28 -3.16 -0.08
CA GLY A 61 -8.30 -4.59 -0.39
C GLY A 61 -9.51 -5.05 -1.21
N LEU A 62 -10.25 -4.15 -1.84
CA LEU A 62 -11.34 -4.51 -2.74
C LEU A 62 -10.80 -5.12 -4.03
N THR A 63 -11.49 -6.13 -4.56
CA THR A 63 -11.18 -6.67 -5.88
C THR A 63 -11.66 -5.71 -6.99
N THR A 64 -11.14 -5.87 -8.21
CA THR A 64 -11.59 -5.09 -9.37
C THR A 64 -13.10 -5.21 -9.62
N GLY A 65 -13.70 -6.38 -9.28
CA GLY A 65 -15.13 -6.60 -9.36
C GLY A 65 -15.92 -5.83 -8.29
N ASP A 66 -15.43 -5.81 -7.06
CA ASP A 66 -16.04 -5.05 -5.96
C ASP A 66 -15.95 -3.54 -6.23
N ILE A 67 -14.80 -3.09 -6.74
CA ILE A 67 -14.60 -1.69 -7.14
C ILE A 67 -15.58 -1.31 -8.25
N GLN A 68 -15.76 -2.16 -9.27
CA GLN A 68 -16.73 -1.94 -10.35
C GLN A 68 -18.15 -1.79 -9.80
N ALA A 69 -18.57 -2.71 -8.92
CA ALA A 69 -19.89 -2.67 -8.31
C ALA A 69 -20.09 -1.39 -7.47
N HIS A 70 -19.11 -1.04 -6.65
CA HIS A 70 -19.15 0.16 -5.81
C HIS A 70 -19.21 1.46 -6.61
N LEU A 71 -18.40 1.56 -7.66
CA LEU A 71 -18.43 2.72 -8.54
C LEU A 71 -19.76 2.81 -9.32
N PHE A 72 -20.35 1.67 -9.68
CA PHE A 72 -21.68 1.64 -10.28
C PHE A 72 -22.77 2.15 -9.33
N GLU A 73 -22.71 1.77 -8.05
CA GLU A 73 -23.65 2.26 -7.02
C GLU A 73 -23.54 3.79 -6.83
N ILE A 74 -22.33 4.32 -6.79
CA ILE A 74 -22.08 5.76 -6.56
C ILE A 74 -22.38 6.58 -7.81
N TYR A 75 -21.84 6.15 -8.94
CA TYR A 75 -21.85 6.94 -10.16
C TYR A 75 -22.98 6.58 -11.13
N GLY A 76 -23.68 5.46 -10.91
CA GLY A 76 -24.71 4.97 -11.83
C GLY A 76 -24.18 4.61 -13.23
N THR A 77 -22.87 4.46 -13.38
CA THR A 77 -22.16 4.26 -14.64
C THR A 77 -21.28 3.04 -14.56
N GLU A 78 -21.31 2.20 -15.57
CA GLU A 78 -20.43 1.03 -15.68
C GLU A 78 -19.02 1.47 -16.11
N ILE A 79 -18.04 1.13 -15.28
CA ILE A 79 -16.62 1.23 -15.60
C ILE A 79 -16.13 -0.21 -15.81
N SER A 80 -15.39 -0.45 -16.88
CA SER A 80 -14.93 -1.80 -17.19
C SER A 80 -13.86 -2.27 -16.19
N ARG A 81 -13.76 -3.59 -15.96
CA ARG A 81 -12.71 -4.16 -15.13
C ARG A 81 -11.32 -3.91 -15.70
N GLU A 82 -11.21 -3.89 -17.02
CA GLU A 82 -9.99 -3.56 -17.75
C GLU A 82 -9.51 -2.13 -17.46
N THR A 83 -10.45 -1.18 -17.36
CA THR A 83 -10.14 0.20 -16.96
C THR A 83 -9.64 0.27 -15.53
N ILE A 84 -10.31 -0.44 -14.59
CA ILE A 84 -9.89 -0.48 -13.19
C ILE A 84 -8.50 -1.14 -13.10
N SER A 85 -8.26 -2.22 -13.85
CA SER A 85 -6.96 -2.88 -13.90
C SER A 85 -5.86 -1.94 -14.40
N LYS A 86 -6.09 -1.19 -15.47
CA LYS A 86 -5.12 -0.19 -15.98
C LYS A 86 -4.77 0.87 -14.93
N ILE A 87 -5.77 1.33 -14.16
CA ILE A 87 -5.53 2.29 -13.07
C ILE A 87 -4.65 1.65 -12.01
N THR A 88 -4.96 0.42 -11.59
CA THR A 88 -4.18 -0.28 -10.56
C THR A 88 -2.78 -0.66 -11.04
N ASP A 89 -2.62 -1.01 -12.32
CA ASP A 89 -1.32 -1.34 -12.90
C ASP A 89 -0.39 -0.11 -12.95
N ALA A 90 -0.93 1.07 -13.29
CA ALA A 90 -0.17 2.33 -13.24
C ALA A 90 0.34 2.63 -11.81
N ILE A 91 -0.46 2.34 -10.77
CA ILE A 91 -0.02 2.49 -9.38
C ILE A 91 1.11 1.52 -9.03
N VAL A 92 1.07 0.29 -9.56
CA VAL A 92 2.15 -0.68 -9.33
C VAL A 92 3.47 -0.16 -9.90
N GLU A 93 3.44 0.48 -11.07
CA GLU A 93 4.62 1.12 -11.65
C GLU A 93 5.17 2.24 -10.74
N ASP A 94 4.28 3.12 -10.25
CA ASP A 94 4.65 4.19 -9.31
C ASP A 94 5.21 3.63 -7.99
N MET A 95 4.59 2.56 -7.47
CA MET A 95 5.09 1.87 -6.27
C MET A 95 6.46 1.26 -6.48
N LEU A 96 6.71 0.64 -7.65
CA LEU A 96 8.02 0.09 -8.00
C LEU A 96 9.07 1.20 -8.16
N ALA A 97 8.72 2.30 -8.82
CA ALA A 97 9.60 3.47 -8.94
C ALA A 97 9.94 4.04 -7.56
N TRP A 98 8.95 4.17 -6.67
CA TRP A 98 9.17 4.59 -5.28
C TRP A 98 10.05 3.61 -4.52
N GLN A 99 9.81 2.30 -4.62
CA GLN A 99 10.60 1.27 -3.95
C GLN A 99 12.08 1.29 -4.38
N HIS A 100 12.35 1.60 -5.65
CA HIS A 100 13.72 1.59 -6.20
C HIS A 100 14.38 2.98 -6.25
N ARG A 101 13.71 4.03 -5.73
CA ARG A 101 14.27 5.37 -5.75
C ARG A 101 15.63 5.45 -5.05
N PRO A 102 16.54 6.34 -5.48
CA PRO A 102 17.76 6.65 -4.75
C PRO A 102 17.45 7.12 -3.32
N LEU A 103 18.31 6.78 -2.38
CA LEU A 103 18.21 7.14 -0.97
C LEU A 103 19.39 8.03 -0.57
N ASP A 104 19.25 8.72 0.56
CA ASP A 104 20.34 9.52 1.12
C ASP A 104 21.51 8.65 1.55
N ARG A 105 22.70 9.22 1.52
CA ARG A 105 23.93 8.49 1.86
C ARG A 105 24.03 8.11 3.33
N CYS A 106 23.44 8.90 4.21
CA CYS A 106 23.49 8.70 5.65
C CYS A 106 22.13 8.88 6.28
N TYR A 107 21.74 7.90 7.10
CA TYR A 107 20.62 7.99 7.99
C TYR A 107 21.12 7.83 9.43
N PRO A 108 21.13 8.91 10.25
CA PRO A 108 21.48 8.82 11.67
C PRO A 108 20.74 7.74 12.42
N VAL A 109 19.47 7.52 12.10
CA VAL A 109 18.67 6.46 12.71
C VAL A 109 17.94 5.67 11.62
N LEU A 110 18.09 4.35 11.67
CA LEU A 110 17.25 3.40 10.92
C LEU A 110 16.39 2.60 11.90
N LEU A 111 15.13 2.46 11.56
CA LEU A 111 14.16 1.63 12.28
C LEU A 111 13.73 0.49 11.36
N ILE A 112 13.96 -0.76 11.78
CA ILE A 112 13.59 -1.95 11.00
C ILE A 112 12.63 -2.77 11.84
N ASP A 113 11.45 -3.06 11.26
CA ASP A 113 10.40 -3.83 11.90
C ASP A 113 9.71 -4.76 10.90
N ALA A 114 8.94 -5.72 11.40
CA ALA A 114 8.15 -6.63 10.60
C ALA A 114 6.68 -6.60 11.04
N ILE A 115 5.79 -6.45 10.06
CA ILE A 115 4.34 -6.52 10.26
C ILE A 115 3.82 -7.78 9.60
N VAL A 116 3.11 -8.63 10.33
CA VAL A 116 2.50 -9.83 9.76
C VAL A 116 1.13 -9.50 9.19
N ILE A 117 0.97 -9.74 7.88
CA ILE A 117 -0.29 -9.53 7.17
C ILE A 117 -0.79 -10.84 6.55
N LYS A 118 -2.11 -10.91 6.30
CA LYS A 118 -2.70 -12.00 5.53
C LYS A 118 -2.59 -11.70 4.04
N VAL A 119 -1.87 -12.52 3.32
CA VAL A 119 -1.72 -12.42 1.87
C VAL A 119 -2.47 -13.59 1.22
N ARG A 120 -3.27 -13.30 0.20
CA ARG A 120 -3.91 -14.31 -0.64
C ARG A 120 -3.07 -14.47 -1.92
N ASP A 121 -2.40 -15.61 -2.01
CA ASP A 121 -1.70 -16.07 -3.19
C ASP A 121 -2.02 -17.57 -3.33
N ALA A 122 -2.99 -17.91 -4.18
CA ALA A 122 -3.65 -19.21 -4.27
C ALA A 122 -4.32 -19.66 -2.92
N GLN A 123 -3.60 -19.54 -1.81
CA GLN A 123 -4.09 -19.77 -0.45
C GLN A 123 -3.84 -18.55 0.43
N VAL A 124 -4.66 -18.39 1.47
CA VAL A 124 -4.46 -17.32 2.45
C VAL A 124 -3.38 -17.74 3.44
N ALA A 125 -2.27 -17.02 3.48
CA ALA A 125 -1.17 -17.26 4.42
C ALA A 125 -0.78 -15.96 5.14
N ASN A 126 -0.33 -16.11 6.39
CA ASN A 126 0.32 -15.03 7.10
C ASN A 126 1.74 -14.86 6.54
N ARG A 127 2.07 -13.65 6.08
CA ARG A 127 3.41 -13.31 5.58
C ARG A 127 3.94 -12.07 6.29
N PRO A 128 5.22 -12.01 6.65
CA PRO A 128 5.83 -10.81 7.18
C PRO A 128 6.03 -9.79 6.06
N VAL A 129 5.76 -8.53 6.34
CA VAL A 129 6.20 -7.38 5.54
C VAL A 129 7.23 -6.64 6.38
N TYR A 130 8.44 -6.61 5.89
CA TYR A 130 9.53 -5.85 6.51
C TYR A 130 9.42 -4.39 6.10
N VAL A 131 9.62 -3.51 7.05
CA VAL A 131 9.58 -2.06 6.87
C VAL A 131 10.89 -1.48 7.35
N ALA A 132 11.52 -0.65 6.53
CA ALA A 132 12.64 0.17 6.95
C ALA A 132 12.25 1.66 6.92
N ILE A 133 12.44 2.35 8.03
CA ILE A 133 12.21 3.79 8.17
C ILE A 133 13.55 4.44 8.51
N GLY A 134 13.93 5.45 7.75
CA GLY A 134 15.12 6.28 8.01
C GLY A 134 14.72 7.61 8.62
N VAL A 135 15.60 8.14 9.49
CA VAL A 135 15.59 9.54 9.89
C VAL A 135 16.81 10.18 9.22
N ASN A 136 16.60 11.15 8.37
CA ASN A 136 17.65 11.85 7.64
C ASN A 136 18.39 12.88 8.54
N LEU A 137 19.40 13.57 7.98
CA LEU A 137 20.17 14.57 8.71
C LEU A 137 19.36 15.81 9.12
N ASP A 138 18.23 16.05 8.45
CA ASP A 138 17.31 17.15 8.78
C ASP A 138 16.28 16.74 9.87
N GLY A 139 16.33 15.48 10.32
CA GLY A 139 15.42 14.94 11.34
C GLY A 139 14.08 14.46 10.76
N GLU A 140 13.93 14.43 9.46
CA GLU A 140 12.72 13.97 8.80
C GLU A 140 12.68 12.44 8.70
N ARG A 141 11.48 11.88 8.83
CA ARG A 141 11.25 10.45 8.71
C ARG A 141 10.82 10.11 7.30
N ASP A 142 11.46 9.11 6.71
CA ASP A 142 11.09 8.55 5.41
C ASP A 142 10.98 7.02 5.47
N VAL A 143 9.99 6.47 4.79
CA VAL A 143 9.88 5.01 4.60
C VAL A 143 10.78 4.62 3.46
N LEU A 144 11.88 3.94 3.76
CA LEU A 144 12.92 3.60 2.79
C LEU A 144 12.53 2.43 1.89
N GLY A 145 11.67 1.54 2.36
CA GLY A 145 11.18 0.41 1.58
C GLY A 145 10.31 -0.54 2.37
N LEU A 146 9.61 -1.39 1.61
CA LEU A 146 8.73 -2.45 2.08
C LEU A 146 9.09 -3.74 1.36
N TRP A 147 9.28 -4.84 2.09
CA TRP A 147 9.63 -6.13 1.50
C TRP A 147 8.72 -7.23 2.02
N LEU A 148 8.06 -7.92 1.11
CA LEU A 148 7.24 -9.07 1.44
C LEU A 148 8.13 -10.29 1.68
N GLY A 149 8.12 -10.80 2.91
CA GLY A 149 8.87 -11.99 3.28
C GLY A 149 8.24 -13.29 2.77
N PRO A 150 8.99 -14.40 2.77
CA PRO A 150 8.49 -15.70 2.37
C PRO A 150 7.48 -16.27 3.37
N THR A 151 6.68 -17.23 2.90
CA THR A 151 5.83 -18.04 3.77
C THR A 151 6.72 -18.99 4.58
N GLY A 152 6.61 -18.99 5.90
CA GLY A 152 7.29 -19.98 6.74
C GLY A 152 8.52 -19.51 7.49
N GLY A 153 8.84 -18.23 7.51
CA GLY A 153 9.82 -17.68 8.47
C GLY A 153 10.82 -16.68 7.92
N GLU A 154 11.40 -16.00 8.86
CA GLU A 154 12.42 -14.97 8.68
C GLU A 154 13.79 -15.66 8.65
N GLY A 155 14.62 -15.33 7.68
CA GLY A 155 15.97 -15.89 7.54
C GLY A 155 17.04 -14.82 7.37
N ALA A 156 18.25 -15.10 7.84
CA ALA A 156 19.40 -14.21 7.68
C ALA A 156 19.63 -13.78 6.23
N LYS A 157 19.31 -14.65 5.26
CA LYS A 157 19.38 -14.36 3.82
C LYS A 157 18.42 -13.24 3.41
N GLN A 158 17.21 -13.23 3.96
CA GLN A 158 16.22 -12.18 3.67
C GLN A 158 16.68 -10.83 4.22
N TRP A 159 17.21 -10.81 5.44
CA TRP A 159 17.78 -9.60 6.04
C TRP A 159 18.93 -9.04 5.21
N MET A 160 19.86 -9.90 4.82
CA MET A 160 20.99 -9.49 3.96
C MET A 160 20.52 -8.92 2.61
N SER A 161 19.51 -9.53 1.99
CA SER A 161 18.95 -9.03 0.73
C SER A 161 18.37 -7.62 0.88
N MET A 162 17.57 -7.40 1.92
CA MET A 162 16.95 -6.11 2.22
C MET A 162 18.01 -5.03 2.51
N LEU A 163 18.99 -5.33 3.38
CA LEU A 163 20.04 -4.38 3.73
C LEU A 163 20.96 -4.08 2.54
N THR A 164 21.24 -5.08 1.70
CA THR A 164 22.01 -4.91 0.46
C THR A 164 21.26 -4.00 -0.52
N GLU A 165 19.95 -4.16 -0.64
CA GLU A 165 19.12 -3.28 -1.49
C GLU A 165 19.19 -1.83 -1.01
N LEU A 166 19.03 -1.57 0.30
CA LEU A 166 19.18 -0.23 0.86
C LEU A 166 20.55 0.37 0.53
N LYS A 167 21.62 -0.43 0.67
CA LYS A 167 22.99 -0.01 0.32
C LYS A 167 23.14 0.30 -1.15
N ASN A 168 22.60 -0.53 -2.05
CA ASN A 168 22.65 -0.34 -3.49
C ASN A 168 21.86 0.90 -3.92
N ARG A 169 20.83 1.29 -3.18
CA ARG A 169 20.04 2.50 -3.40
C ARG A 169 20.70 3.77 -2.84
N GLY A 170 21.85 3.66 -2.18
CA GLY A 170 22.65 4.81 -1.77
C GLY A 170 22.97 4.89 -0.28
N VAL A 171 22.35 4.10 0.61
CA VAL A 171 22.61 4.17 2.06
C VAL A 171 24.01 3.66 2.38
N ALA A 172 24.98 4.56 2.37
CA ALA A 172 26.38 4.23 2.65
C ALA A 172 26.63 4.05 4.14
N ASP A 173 25.93 4.80 5.00
CA ASP A 173 26.15 4.79 6.45
C ASP A 173 24.86 4.93 7.25
N ALA A 174 24.84 4.30 8.44
CA ALA A 174 23.81 4.41 9.45
C ALA A 174 24.47 4.43 10.84
N LEU A 175 24.11 5.38 11.71
CA LEU A 175 24.75 5.49 13.02
C LEU A 175 24.08 4.59 14.06
N ILE A 176 22.76 4.58 14.10
CA ILE A 176 21.97 3.75 15.00
C ILE A 176 20.95 2.97 14.17
N VAL A 177 20.94 1.66 14.32
CA VAL A 177 19.90 0.81 13.71
C VAL A 177 19.10 0.15 14.81
N CYS A 178 17.85 0.59 14.97
CA CYS A 178 16.92 0.01 15.91
C CYS A 178 16.12 -1.10 15.21
N CYS A 179 16.16 -2.30 15.75
CA CYS A 179 15.43 -3.43 15.17
C CYS A 179 14.81 -4.31 16.27
N ASP A 180 13.84 -5.15 15.90
CA ASP A 180 13.45 -6.28 16.73
C ASP A 180 14.65 -7.22 16.87
N GLY A 181 14.77 -7.86 18.03
CA GLY A 181 15.83 -8.83 18.31
C GLY A 181 15.72 -10.13 17.52
N LEU A 182 15.22 -10.09 16.30
CA LEU A 182 15.06 -11.24 15.41
C LEU A 182 16.41 -11.87 15.08
N LYS A 183 16.45 -13.19 15.13
CA LYS A 183 17.67 -13.96 14.94
C LYS A 183 18.33 -13.67 13.59
N GLY A 184 19.58 -13.26 13.62
CA GLY A 184 20.41 -12.98 12.45
C GLY A 184 20.28 -11.55 11.89
N LEU A 185 19.29 -10.75 12.27
CA LEU A 185 19.17 -9.36 11.84
C LEU A 185 20.28 -8.46 12.41
N PRO A 186 20.60 -8.51 13.72
CA PRO A 186 21.72 -7.75 14.28
C PRO A 186 23.05 -8.04 13.59
N ASP A 187 23.31 -9.30 13.25
CA ASP A 187 24.55 -9.70 12.58
C ASP A 187 24.59 -9.20 11.13
N ALA A 188 23.49 -9.28 10.41
CA ALA A 188 23.37 -8.74 9.08
C ALA A 188 23.60 -7.21 9.05
N ILE A 189 23.09 -6.48 10.05
CA ILE A 189 23.33 -5.03 10.20
C ILE A 189 24.82 -4.74 10.40
N ARG A 190 25.50 -5.46 11.31
CA ARG A 190 26.94 -5.29 11.55
C ARG A 190 27.79 -5.58 10.34
N VAL A 191 27.40 -6.55 9.51
CA VAL A 191 28.08 -6.84 8.25
C VAL A 191 27.86 -5.72 7.23
N THR A 192 26.67 -5.15 7.18
CA THR A 192 26.31 -4.11 6.20
C THR A 192 26.90 -2.75 6.57
N TRP A 193 26.76 -2.34 7.83
CA TRP A 193 27.28 -1.10 8.42
C TRP A 193 28.07 -1.40 9.69
N PRO A 194 29.37 -1.69 9.58
CA PRO A 194 30.20 -2.13 10.73
C PRO A 194 30.30 -1.12 11.87
N GLN A 195 30.13 0.16 11.58
CA GLN A 195 30.20 1.23 12.59
C GLN A 195 28.84 1.53 13.24
N ALA A 196 27.74 0.94 12.74
CA ALA A 196 26.41 1.20 13.26
C ALA A 196 26.24 0.58 14.67
N THR A 197 25.65 1.36 15.56
CA THR A 197 25.18 0.85 16.86
C THR A 197 23.84 0.13 16.65
N VAL A 198 23.81 -1.17 16.94
CA VAL A 198 22.56 -1.95 16.88
C VAL A 198 21.81 -1.80 18.21
N GLN A 199 20.62 -1.24 18.15
CA GLN A 199 19.72 -1.02 19.29
C GLN A 199 18.54 -1.98 19.20
N THR A 200 18.31 -2.77 20.25
CA THR A 200 17.08 -3.58 20.33
C THR A 200 15.88 -2.69 20.62
N CYS A 201 14.79 -2.90 19.90
CA CYS A 201 13.54 -2.14 20.08
C CYS A 201 12.99 -2.34 21.50
N VAL A 202 12.92 -1.25 22.27
CA VAL A 202 12.44 -1.28 23.65
C VAL A 202 10.99 -1.74 23.74
N VAL A 203 10.14 -1.37 22.77
CA VAL A 203 8.74 -1.79 22.71
C VAL A 203 8.62 -3.31 22.58
N HIS A 204 9.42 -3.93 21.69
CA HIS A 204 9.45 -5.38 21.54
C HIS A 204 10.05 -6.07 22.76
N MET A 205 11.08 -5.50 23.38
CA MET A 205 11.66 -6.01 24.61
C MET A 205 10.63 -6.04 25.75
N VAL A 206 9.93 -4.94 25.99
CA VAL A 206 8.87 -4.87 27.01
C VAL A 206 7.74 -5.84 26.69
N ARG A 207 7.25 -5.88 25.45
CA ARG A 207 6.19 -6.80 25.01
C ARG A 207 6.61 -8.26 25.20
N ASN A 208 7.84 -8.60 24.87
CA ASN A 208 8.36 -9.95 25.05
C ASN A 208 8.50 -10.32 26.54
N SER A 209 8.91 -9.39 27.41
CA SER A 209 8.97 -9.58 28.85
C SER A 209 7.59 -9.87 29.45
N LEU A 210 6.56 -9.19 28.96
CA LEU A 210 5.18 -9.39 29.39
C LEU A 210 4.60 -10.78 29.04
N ARG A 211 5.20 -11.54 28.12
CA ARG A 211 4.77 -12.90 27.77
C ARG A 211 4.81 -13.86 28.96
N TYR A 212 5.65 -13.59 29.95
CA TYR A 212 5.83 -14.41 31.17
C TYR A 212 4.90 -13.98 32.30
N ALA A 213 4.10 -12.93 32.11
CA ALA A 213 3.18 -12.41 33.11
C ALA A 213 1.71 -12.54 32.67
N SER A 214 0.82 -12.80 33.64
CA SER A 214 -0.63 -12.76 33.37
C SER A 214 -1.06 -11.35 33.00
N LYS A 215 -1.98 -11.22 32.01
CA LYS A 215 -2.49 -9.93 31.52
C LYS A 215 -2.99 -8.99 32.61
N LYS A 216 -3.53 -9.53 33.71
CA LYS A 216 -4.01 -8.73 34.86
C LYS A 216 -2.89 -7.92 35.55
N HIS A 217 -1.62 -8.31 35.39
CA HIS A 217 -0.48 -7.65 36.01
C HIS A 217 0.29 -6.72 35.05
N TRP A 218 -0.07 -6.69 33.74
CA TRP A 218 0.67 -5.93 32.74
C TRP A 218 0.78 -4.45 33.09
N THR A 219 -0.32 -3.81 33.53
CA THR A 219 -0.33 -2.39 33.91
C THR A 219 0.60 -2.08 35.10
N GLN A 220 0.81 -3.03 36.00
CA GLN A 220 1.72 -2.85 37.15
C GLN A 220 3.18 -3.01 36.73
N ILE A 221 3.46 -3.89 35.77
CA ILE A 221 4.81 -4.20 35.28
C ILE A 221 5.32 -3.09 34.35
N THR A 222 4.44 -2.39 33.65
CA THR A 222 4.79 -1.37 32.66
C THR A 222 4.74 0.07 33.19
N ARG A 223 4.46 0.26 34.46
CA ARG A 223 4.60 1.54 35.18
C ARG A 223 6.02 1.72 35.68
#